data_078401b9c5e4375f4718467792670d18
#
_entry.id   078401b9c5e4375f4718467792670d18
#
_cell.length_a   1.000
_cell.length_b   1.000
_cell.length_c   1.000
_cell.angle_alpha   90.00
_cell.angle_beta   90.00
_cell.angle_gamma   90.00
#
_symmetry.space_group_name_H-M   'P 1'
#
loop_
_entity.id
_entity.type
_entity.pdbx_description
1 polymer ?
#
loop_
_entity_poly.entity_id
_entity_poly.type
_entity_poly.pdbx_seq_one_letter_code
_entity_poly.pdbx_strand_id
1 'polypeptide(L)' 'MDVRVGDILLMKKKHPCGGEEFTVTRSGMDFKLVCRTRGREIMIPRAKAERHIKKITHPQEQ' A
#
# COMPACT_ATOMS: atom_id res chain seq x y z
N MET A 1 5.80 12.34 -1.79
CA MET A 1 4.72 11.36 -2.02
C MET A 1 3.82 11.33 -0.80
N ASP A 2 2.55 11.49 -1.02
CA ASP A 2 1.59 11.67 0.06
C ASP A 2 0.70 10.45 0.20
N VAL A 3 0.97 9.65 1.22
CA VAL A 3 0.23 8.42 1.48
C VAL A 3 -0.45 8.52 2.83
N ARG A 4 -1.74 8.24 2.84
CA ARG A 4 -2.54 8.33 4.07
C ARG A 4 -3.25 7.02 4.36
N VAL A 5 -3.66 6.87 5.59
CA VAL A 5 -4.44 5.71 5.99
C VAL A 5 -5.73 5.69 5.16
N GLY A 6 -6.04 4.52 4.63
CA GLY A 6 -7.20 4.36 3.78
C GLY A 6 -6.90 4.43 2.31
N ASP A 7 -5.72 4.91 1.94
CA ASP A 7 -5.33 4.95 0.55
C ASP A 7 -5.06 3.54 0.04
N ILE A 8 -5.16 3.39 -1.27
CA ILE A 8 -4.87 2.13 -1.92
C ILE A 8 -3.63 2.32 -2.77
N LEU A 9 -2.65 1.47 -2.55
CA LEU A 9 -1.39 1.53 -3.27
C LEU A 9 -1.33 0.42 -4.30
N LEU A 10 -1.02 0.80 -5.52
CA LEU A 10 -0.75 -0.16 -6.58
C LEU A 10 0.75 -0.32 -6.67
N MET A 11 1.24 -1.51 -6.38
CA MET A 11 2.66 -1.76 -6.33
C MET A 11 3.18 -2.21 -7.68
N LYS A 12 4.41 -1.85 -7.98
CA LYS A 12 5.01 -2.19 -9.27
C LYS A 12 5.30 -3.67 -9.39
N LYS A 13 5.72 -4.28 -8.32
CA LYS A 13 6.15 -5.67 -8.36
C LYS A 13 5.04 -6.61 -8.01
N LYS A 14 5.14 -7.80 -8.56
CA LYS A 14 4.22 -8.84 -8.20
C LYS A 14 4.49 -9.28 -6.79
N HIS A 15 3.46 -9.67 -6.11
CA HIS A 15 3.56 -10.12 -4.74
C HIS A 15 3.14 -11.56 -4.62
N PRO A 16 3.64 -12.24 -3.60
CA PRO A 16 3.26 -13.62 -3.39
C PRO A 16 1.76 -13.82 -3.25
N CYS A 17 1.06 -12.80 -2.80
CA CYS A 17 -0.40 -12.91 -2.68
C CYS A 17 -1.11 -12.80 -4.01
N GLY A 18 -0.40 -12.51 -5.06
CA GLY A 18 -0.98 -12.43 -6.38
C GLY A 18 -1.71 -11.15 -6.69
N GLY A 19 -1.97 -10.33 -5.71
CA GLY A 19 -2.59 -9.03 -5.90
C GLY A 19 -1.55 -7.94 -5.85
N GLU A 20 -1.86 -6.85 -6.51
CA GLU A 20 -0.95 -5.72 -6.52
C GLU A 20 -1.46 -4.54 -5.72
N GLU A 21 -2.69 -4.60 -5.29
CA GLU A 21 -3.29 -3.49 -4.56
C GLU A 21 -3.28 -3.75 -3.06
N PHE A 22 -2.88 -2.74 -2.33
CA PHE A 22 -2.82 -2.80 -0.88
C PHE A 22 -3.53 -1.60 -0.29
N THR A 23 -4.22 -1.83 0.81
CA THR A 23 -4.84 -0.75 1.56
C THR A 23 -3.89 -0.33 2.67
N VAL A 24 -3.69 0.97 2.80
CA VAL A 24 -2.82 1.49 3.86
C VAL A 24 -3.61 1.54 5.15
N THR A 25 -3.14 0.80 6.14
CA THR A 25 -3.78 0.81 7.46
C THR A 25 -2.98 1.64 8.44
N ARG A 26 -1.74 1.96 8.11
CA ARG A 26 -0.93 2.82 8.97
C ARG A 26 0.08 3.56 8.12
N SER A 27 0.22 4.83 8.39
CA SER A 27 1.16 5.68 7.66
C SER A 27 2.05 6.40 8.67
N GLY A 28 3.34 6.21 8.53
CA GLY A 28 4.31 6.83 9.42
C GLY A 28 5.68 6.59 8.84
N MET A 29 6.63 6.27 9.69
CA MET A 29 7.96 5.91 9.22
C MET A 29 7.92 4.59 8.48
N ASP A 30 7.00 3.72 8.88
CA ASP A 30 6.75 2.47 8.18
C ASP A 30 5.30 2.48 7.74
N PHE A 31 5.02 1.82 6.64
CA PHE A 31 3.66 1.65 6.17
C PHE A 31 3.16 0.27 6.51
N LYS A 32 1.94 0.20 7.03
CA LYS A 32 1.26 -1.06 7.23
C LYS A 32 0.25 -1.21 6.11
N LEU A 33 0.36 -2.29 5.38
CA LEU A 33 -0.44 -2.50 4.18
C LEU A 33 -1.17 -3.83 4.30
N VAL A 34 -2.40 -3.84 3.80
CA VAL A 34 -3.20 -5.07 3.78
C VAL A 34 -3.49 -5.39 2.33
N CYS A 35 -3.12 -6.59 1.92
CA CYS A 35 -3.37 -7.05 0.56
C CYS A 35 -4.88 -7.18 0.35
N ARG A 36 -5.40 -6.51 -0.65
CA ARG A 36 -6.84 -6.50 -0.89
C ARG A 36 -7.36 -7.86 -1.33
N THR A 37 -6.52 -8.63 -1.95
CA THR A 37 -6.93 -9.94 -2.44
C THR A 37 -7.03 -10.96 -1.33
N ARG A 38 -6.04 -10.98 -0.45
CA ARG A 38 -5.97 -12.01 0.58
C ARG A 38 -6.15 -11.49 2.00
N GLY A 39 -6.13 -10.18 2.17
CA GLY A 39 -6.24 -9.63 3.49
C GLY A 39 -4.99 -9.78 4.33
N ARG A 40 -3.88 -10.11 3.71
CA ARG A 40 -2.64 -10.30 4.41
C ARG A 40 -2.02 -8.97 4.76
N GLU A 41 -1.55 -8.84 5.99
CA GLU A 41 -0.95 -7.60 6.45
C GLU A 41 0.56 -7.68 6.36
N ILE A 42 1.16 -6.63 5.82
CA ILE A 42 2.61 -6.52 5.76
C ILE A 42 3.02 -5.14 6.24
N MET A 43 4.26 -5.04 6.68
CA MET A 43 4.80 -3.77 7.10
C MET A 43 6.12 -3.56 6.41
N ILE A 44 6.28 -2.41 5.75
CA ILE A 44 7.52 -2.10 5.06
C ILE A 44 7.95 -0.68 5.35
N PRO A 45 9.26 -0.41 5.34
CA PRO A 45 9.75 0.94 5.55
C PRO A 45 9.21 1.88 4.48
N ARG A 46 8.92 3.09 4.89
CA ARG A 46 8.37 4.08 3.98
C ARG A 46 9.23 4.26 2.74
N ALA A 47 10.53 4.40 2.92
CA ALA A 47 11.41 4.64 1.78
C ALA A 47 11.33 3.49 0.78
N LYS A 48 11.27 2.26 1.29
CA LYS A 48 11.18 1.11 0.41
C LYS A 48 9.84 1.04 -0.29
N ALA A 49 8.77 1.35 0.44
CA ALA A 49 7.44 1.33 -0.14
C ALA A 49 7.33 2.34 -1.27
N GLU A 50 7.84 3.53 -1.05
CA GLU A 50 7.74 4.59 -2.04
C GLU A 50 8.43 4.22 -3.35
N ARG A 51 9.47 3.42 -3.27
CA ARG A 51 10.16 2.98 -4.47
C ARG A 51 9.34 2.05 -5.32
N HIS A 52 8.42 1.33 -4.69
CA HIS A 52 7.66 0.30 -5.38
C HIS A 52 6.23 0.70 -5.68
N ILE A 53 5.83 1.88 -5.28
CA ILE A 53 4.48 2.34 -5.55
C ILE A 53 4.37 2.78 -7.00
N LYS A 54 3.41 2.22 -7.70
CA LYS A 54 3.13 2.60 -9.06
C LYS A 54 2.05 3.67 -9.12
N LYS A 55 1.05 3.56 -8.25
CA LYS A 55 -0.05 4.50 -8.25
C LYS A 55 -0.67 4.55 -6.86
N ILE A 56 -1.16 5.72 -6.51
CA ILE A 56 -1.86 5.91 -5.24
C ILE A 56 -3.28 6.32 -5.55
N THR A 57 -4.23 5.65 -4.93
CA THR A 57 -5.64 5.97 -5.09
C THR A 57 -6.19 6.39 -3.74
N HIS A 58 -7.01 7.43 -3.74
CA HIS A 58 -7.64 7.94 -2.53
C HIS A 58 -9.13 7.67 -2.60
N PRO A 59 -9.55 6.46 -2.22
CA PRO A 59 -10.96 6.07 -2.44
C PRO A 59 -11.96 6.88 -1.64
N GLN A 60 -11.56 7.44 -0.54
CA GLN A 60 -12.50 8.22 0.27
C GLN A 60 -12.65 9.65 -0.22
N GLU A 61 -11.96 10.01 -1.25
CA GLU A 61 -12.09 11.32 -1.85
C GLU A 61 -13.46 11.42 -2.51
N GLN A 62 -14.19 12.40 -2.14
CA GLN A 62 -15.53 12.56 -2.68
C GLN A 62 -15.69 13.87 -3.41
#